data_0a7ae72ebf9d29be08d80313d321bdfd
#
_entry.id   0a7ae72ebf9d29be08d80313d321bdfd
#
_cell.length_a   1.000
_cell.length_b   1.000
_cell.length_c   1.000
_cell.angle_alpha   90.00
_cell.angle_beta   90.00
_cell.angle_gamma   90.00
#
_symmetry.space_group_name_H-M   'P 1'
#
loop_
_entity.id
_entity.type
_entity.pdbx_description
1 polymer ?
#
loop_
_entity_poly.entity_id
_entity_poly.type
_entity_poly.pdbx_seq_one_letter_code
_entity_poly.pdbx_strand_id
1 'polypeptide(L)'
;FQYLSSGKIKNRLNENEKIMIDGAHAEVDAKNLSDYLKSIKIPKYGIWAMMKNKEPDLFIKQFKNIFKKIITIPIENEKGTLTNNKLYQIALKNNFTVNKANNFNEALKKISSKEKKLIVCFGSLYNAGNILNKN
;
A
#
# COMPACT_ATOMS: atom_id res chain seq x y z
N PHE A 1 0.38 -12.23 -4.52
CA PHE A 1 0.44 -11.73 -3.13
C PHE A 1 1.67 -12.31 -2.44
N GLN A 2 2.47 -11.47 -1.85
CA GLN A 2 3.67 -11.95 -1.16
C GLN A 2 3.72 -11.42 0.27
N TYR A 3 3.60 -12.33 1.24
CA TYR A 3 3.81 -12.00 2.65
C TYR A 3 5.29 -12.04 2.96
N LEU A 4 5.76 -11.09 3.81
CA LEU A 4 7.11 -11.10 4.31
C LEU A 4 7.14 -11.83 5.66
N SER A 5 7.77 -12.98 5.70
CA SER A 5 7.88 -13.81 6.91
C SER A 5 9.18 -13.58 7.68
N SER A 6 10.16 -12.91 7.06
CA SER A 6 11.47 -12.66 7.65
C SER A 6 12.11 -11.43 6.98
N GLY A 7 13.27 -11.02 7.47
CA GLY A 7 14.07 -9.93 6.90
C GLY A 7 13.97 -8.64 7.69
N LYS A 8 14.66 -7.60 7.18
CA LYS A 8 14.80 -6.31 7.89
C LYS A 8 13.47 -5.61 8.11
N ILE A 9 12.58 -5.65 7.13
CA ILE A 9 11.27 -5.00 7.23
C ILE A 9 10.43 -5.72 8.27
N LYS A 10 10.34 -7.03 8.18
CA LYS A 10 9.55 -7.82 9.13
C LYS A 10 10.06 -7.63 10.57
N ASN A 11 11.38 -7.51 10.75
CA ASN A 11 11.97 -7.33 12.07
C ASN A 11 11.63 -5.98 12.72
N ARG A 12 11.21 -4.98 11.93
CA ARG A 12 10.76 -3.68 12.45
C ARG A 12 9.32 -3.71 12.92
N LEU A 13 8.54 -4.70 12.48
CA LEU A 13 7.12 -4.78 12.79
C LEU A 13 6.91 -5.37 14.17
N ASN A 14 5.81 -4.97 14.82
CA ASN A 14 5.36 -5.64 16.03
C ASN A 14 4.88 -7.06 15.66
N GLU A 15 4.89 -7.96 16.63
CA GLU A 15 4.53 -9.37 16.37
C GLU A 15 3.10 -9.55 15.86
N ASN A 16 2.21 -8.59 16.15
CA ASN A 16 0.82 -8.61 15.68
C ASN A 16 0.64 -7.99 14.29
N GLU A 17 1.73 -7.50 13.69
CA GLU A 17 1.67 -6.86 12.38
C GLU A 17 2.19 -7.81 11.31
N LYS A 18 1.37 -7.99 10.26
CA LYS A 18 1.76 -8.72 9.05
C LYS A 18 1.88 -7.74 7.91
N ILE A 19 2.78 -8.01 6.99
CA ILE A 19 2.95 -7.18 5.79
C ILE A 19 2.89 -8.05 4.54
N MET A 20 2.14 -7.57 3.56
CA MET A 20 2.00 -8.19 2.25
C MET A 20 2.38 -7.19 1.18
N ILE A 21 3.09 -7.65 0.16
CA ILE A 21 3.52 -6.83 -0.96
C ILE A 21 2.88 -7.38 -2.22
N ASP A 22 2.27 -6.50 -3.01
CA ASP A 22 1.59 -6.87 -4.25
C ASP A 22 1.91 -5.86 -5.35
N GLY A 23 2.19 -6.35 -6.54
CA GLY A 23 2.51 -5.52 -7.69
C GLY A 23 1.29 -5.09 -8.51
N ALA A 24 0.08 -5.28 -8.01
CA ALA A 24 -1.14 -4.87 -8.71
C ALA A 24 -1.08 -3.40 -9.10
N HIS A 25 -1.43 -3.10 -10.35
CA HIS A 25 -1.41 -1.73 -10.88
C HIS A 25 -2.49 -1.47 -11.93
N ALA A 26 -3.22 -2.48 -12.35
CA ALA A 26 -4.34 -2.35 -13.28
C ALA A 26 -5.66 -2.63 -12.56
N GLU A 27 -6.76 -2.18 -13.14
CA GLU A 27 -8.09 -2.32 -12.52
C GLU A 27 -8.45 -3.78 -12.22
N VAL A 28 -8.15 -4.69 -13.16
CA VAL A 28 -8.45 -6.12 -12.97
C VAL A 28 -7.63 -6.71 -11.83
N ASP A 29 -6.37 -6.31 -11.70
CA ASP A 29 -5.50 -6.77 -10.60
C ASP A 29 -6.01 -6.25 -9.27
N ALA A 30 -6.47 -4.99 -9.25
CA ALA A 30 -7.02 -4.36 -8.07
C ALA A 30 -8.27 -5.11 -7.59
N LYS A 31 -9.12 -5.51 -8.51
CA LYS A 31 -10.32 -6.28 -8.18
C LYS A 31 -9.95 -7.62 -7.52
N ASN A 32 -8.99 -8.32 -8.11
CA ASN A 32 -8.55 -9.62 -7.57
C ASN A 32 -7.94 -9.46 -6.17
N LEU A 33 -7.10 -8.45 -5.97
CA LEU A 33 -6.51 -8.16 -4.67
C LEU A 33 -7.58 -7.77 -3.65
N SER A 34 -8.50 -6.90 -4.04
CA SER A 34 -9.62 -6.48 -3.20
C SER A 34 -10.48 -7.67 -2.75
N ASP A 35 -10.80 -8.56 -3.65
CA ASP A 35 -11.59 -9.76 -3.33
C ASP A 35 -10.86 -10.64 -2.30
N TYR A 36 -9.56 -10.82 -2.47
CA TYR A 36 -8.74 -11.54 -1.50
C TYR A 36 -8.76 -10.85 -0.13
N LEU A 37 -8.56 -9.54 -0.10
CA LEU A 37 -8.50 -8.77 1.14
C LEU A 37 -9.83 -8.79 1.91
N LYS A 38 -10.96 -8.86 1.20
CA LYS A 38 -12.28 -8.96 1.83
C LYS A 38 -12.43 -10.22 2.67
N SER A 39 -11.70 -11.28 2.34
CA SER A 39 -11.76 -12.53 3.10
C SER A 39 -11.00 -12.46 4.43
N ILE A 40 -10.17 -11.45 4.60
CA ILE A 40 -9.32 -11.27 5.79
C ILE A 40 -10.05 -10.37 6.78
N LYS A 41 -10.23 -10.84 8.02
CA LYS A 41 -11.09 -10.17 9.01
C LYS A 41 -10.38 -9.17 9.92
N ILE A 42 -9.06 -9.10 9.90
CA ILE A 42 -8.33 -8.13 10.72
C ILE A 42 -8.27 -6.76 10.02
N PRO A 43 -8.05 -5.67 10.77
CA PRO A 43 -7.90 -4.35 10.17
C PRO A 43 -6.75 -4.33 9.16
N LYS A 44 -6.98 -3.63 8.04
CA LYS A 44 -6.02 -3.54 6.94
C LYS A 44 -5.62 -2.09 6.71
N TYR A 45 -4.33 -1.87 6.50
CA TYR A 45 -3.76 -0.56 6.20
C TYR A 45 -3.04 -0.66 4.87
N GLY A 46 -3.21 0.33 4.01
CA GLY A 46 -2.59 0.34 2.69
C GLY A 46 -1.41 1.31 2.62
N ILE A 47 -0.34 0.92 1.94
CA ILE A 47 0.71 1.83 1.51
C ILE A 47 0.65 1.82 -0.02
N TRP A 48 0.29 2.97 -0.59
CA TRP A 48 -0.04 3.10 -2.01
C TRP A 48 0.94 3.98 -2.75
N ALA A 49 1.53 3.42 -3.82
CA ALA A 49 2.37 4.13 -4.77
C ALA A 49 1.98 3.70 -6.18
N MET A 50 2.14 4.56 -7.17
CA MET A 50 1.70 4.26 -8.54
C MET A 50 2.45 5.09 -9.57
N MET A 51 2.62 4.52 -10.76
CA MET A 51 3.22 5.23 -11.90
C MET A 51 2.18 6.14 -12.58
N LYS A 52 2.67 7.23 -13.21
CA LYS A 52 1.82 8.21 -13.89
C LYS A 52 1.00 7.65 -15.04
N ASN A 53 1.52 6.63 -15.72
CA ASN A 53 0.87 6.04 -16.90
C ASN A 53 -0.23 5.04 -16.56
N LYS A 54 -0.64 4.98 -15.31
CA LYS A 54 -1.73 4.13 -14.83
C LYS A 54 -2.97 4.97 -14.55
N GLU A 55 -4.06 4.31 -14.21
CA GLU A 55 -5.36 4.94 -13.93
C GLU A 55 -5.67 4.87 -12.45
N PRO A 56 -5.11 5.79 -11.64
CA PRO A 56 -5.20 5.70 -10.18
C PRO A 56 -6.63 5.79 -9.63
N ASP A 57 -7.51 6.58 -10.26
CA ASP A 57 -8.90 6.68 -9.82
C ASP A 57 -9.63 5.34 -9.95
N LEU A 58 -9.53 4.70 -11.11
CA LEU A 58 -10.18 3.41 -11.36
C LEU A 58 -9.59 2.33 -10.47
N PHE A 59 -8.28 2.38 -10.27
CA PHE A 59 -7.56 1.42 -9.43
C PHE A 59 -8.04 1.50 -7.98
N ILE A 60 -7.98 2.69 -7.38
CA ILE A 60 -8.24 2.83 -5.94
C ILE A 60 -9.72 2.57 -5.60
N LYS A 61 -10.63 2.83 -6.50
CA LYS A 61 -12.07 2.58 -6.29
C LYS A 61 -12.36 1.11 -5.99
N GLN A 62 -11.52 0.20 -6.47
CA GLN A 62 -11.70 -1.24 -6.22
C GLN A 62 -11.51 -1.61 -4.75
N PHE A 63 -10.88 -0.73 -3.96
CA PHE A 63 -10.56 -0.99 -2.55
C PHE A 63 -11.53 -0.31 -1.58
N LYS A 64 -12.68 0.12 -2.05
CA LYS A 64 -13.69 0.76 -1.21
C LYS A 64 -14.04 -0.14 -0.03
N ASN A 65 -14.02 0.43 1.18
CA ASN A 65 -14.35 -0.27 2.43
C ASN A 65 -13.38 -1.40 2.82
N ILE A 66 -12.19 -1.43 2.23
CA ILE A 66 -11.17 -2.44 2.53
C ILE A 66 -10.22 -1.94 3.62
N PHE A 67 -9.64 -0.76 3.42
CA PHE A 67 -8.59 -0.23 4.29
C PHE A 67 -9.14 0.68 5.38
N LYS A 68 -8.67 0.49 6.59
CA LYS A 68 -8.92 1.43 7.68
C LYS A 68 -8.24 2.78 7.41
N LYS A 69 -7.07 2.74 6.75
CA LYS A 69 -6.31 3.92 6.39
C LYS A 69 -5.34 3.59 5.26
N ILE A 70 -5.08 4.56 4.40
CA ILE A 70 -4.08 4.47 3.33
C ILE A 70 -3.01 5.54 3.58
N ILE A 71 -1.74 5.18 3.39
CA ILE A 71 -0.63 6.13 3.36
C ILE A 71 -0.11 6.15 1.93
N THR A 72 -0.07 7.33 1.31
CA THR A 72 0.45 7.47 -0.05
C THR A 72 1.93 7.85 -0.03
N ILE A 73 2.71 7.22 -0.91
CA ILE A 73 4.14 7.49 -1.06
C ILE A 73 4.51 7.57 -2.54
N PRO A 74 5.60 8.28 -2.89
CA PRO A 74 6.16 8.18 -4.24
C PRO A 74 6.95 6.87 -4.38
N ILE A 75 7.19 6.45 -5.62
CA ILE A 75 8.08 5.32 -5.89
C ILE A 75 9.51 5.86 -5.95
N GLU A 76 10.39 5.36 -5.09
CA GLU A 76 11.78 5.82 -5.05
C GLU A 76 12.51 5.56 -6.37
N ASN A 77 13.30 6.54 -6.81
CA ASN A 77 14.16 6.46 -7.99
C ASN A 77 13.41 6.23 -9.30
N GLU A 78 12.12 6.56 -9.35
CA GLU A 78 11.30 6.44 -10.55
C GLU A 78 10.82 7.81 -11.01
N LYS A 79 11.26 8.25 -12.20
CA LYS A 79 10.85 9.53 -12.78
C LYS A 79 9.37 9.57 -13.13
N GLY A 80 8.81 8.43 -13.48
CA GLY A 80 7.40 8.31 -13.86
C GLY A 80 6.44 8.11 -12.71
N THR A 81 6.88 8.28 -11.46
CA THR A 81 6.02 8.10 -10.30
C THR A 81 5.01 9.23 -10.14
N LEU A 82 3.80 8.88 -9.71
CA LEU A 82 2.89 9.87 -9.14
C LEU A 82 3.44 10.32 -7.79
N THR A 83 3.24 11.59 -7.45
CA THR A 83 3.65 12.11 -6.15
C THR A 83 2.73 11.59 -5.05
N ASN A 84 3.23 11.56 -3.82
CA ASN A 84 2.39 11.22 -2.67
C ASN A 84 1.19 12.16 -2.56
N ASN A 85 1.39 13.46 -2.85
CA ASN A 85 0.30 14.43 -2.78
C ASN A 85 -0.78 14.18 -3.82
N LYS A 86 -0.40 13.82 -5.05
CA LYS A 86 -1.38 13.51 -6.10
C LYS A 86 -2.24 12.30 -5.71
N LEU A 87 -1.60 11.25 -5.23
CA LEU A 87 -2.32 10.06 -4.76
C LEU A 87 -3.19 10.37 -3.54
N TYR A 88 -2.69 11.21 -2.64
CA TYR A 88 -3.43 11.66 -1.48
C TYR A 88 -4.74 12.35 -1.89
N GLN A 89 -4.67 13.28 -2.86
CA GLN A 89 -5.86 13.98 -3.36
C GLN A 89 -6.86 13.02 -4.01
N ILE A 90 -6.37 12.05 -4.77
CA ILE A 90 -7.22 11.04 -5.40
C ILE A 90 -7.92 10.18 -4.35
N ALA A 91 -7.19 9.75 -3.32
CA ALA A 91 -7.78 8.95 -2.24
C ALA A 91 -8.82 9.75 -1.45
N LEU A 92 -8.55 11.03 -1.16
CA LEU A 92 -9.53 11.89 -0.50
C LEU A 92 -10.81 12.01 -1.32
N LYS A 93 -10.67 12.25 -2.61
CA LYS A 93 -11.82 12.37 -3.53
C LYS A 93 -12.66 11.11 -3.54
N ASN A 94 -12.05 9.96 -3.32
CA ASN A 94 -12.73 8.67 -3.25
C ASN A 94 -13.12 8.25 -1.84
N ASN A 95 -13.13 9.20 -0.90
CA ASN A 95 -13.63 9.04 0.47
C ASN A 95 -12.81 8.07 1.34
N PHE A 96 -11.52 7.93 1.05
CA PHE A 96 -10.63 7.16 1.90
C PHE A 96 -10.11 8.01 3.07
N THR A 97 -9.87 7.35 4.19
CA THR A 97 -9.06 7.92 5.26
C THR A 97 -7.61 7.77 4.82
N VAL A 98 -6.92 8.87 4.62
CA VAL A 98 -5.61 8.87 3.98
C VAL A 98 -4.66 9.89 4.59
N ASN A 99 -3.39 9.53 4.67
CA ASN A 99 -2.27 10.43 4.96
C ASN A 99 -1.21 10.21 3.88
N LYS A 100 -0.21 11.07 3.85
CA LYS A 100 0.92 10.93 2.94
C LYS A 100 2.22 10.85 3.71
N ALA A 101 3.21 10.20 3.11
CA ALA A 101 4.56 10.07 3.64
C ALA A 101 5.57 10.23 2.51
N ASN A 102 6.82 10.50 2.84
CA ASN A 102 7.85 10.73 1.84
C ASN A 102 8.47 9.45 1.31
N ASN A 103 8.37 8.38 2.05
CA ASN A 103 8.95 7.09 1.69
C ASN A 103 8.30 5.96 2.49
N PHE A 104 8.68 4.74 2.13
CA PHE A 104 8.14 3.53 2.75
C PHE A 104 8.41 3.47 4.27
N ASN A 105 9.62 3.80 4.70
CA ASN A 105 9.97 3.75 6.12
C ASN A 105 9.11 4.70 6.96
N GLU A 106 8.89 5.93 6.45
CA GLU A 106 8.04 6.91 7.09
C GLU A 106 6.59 6.43 7.14
N ALA A 107 6.12 5.80 6.06
CA ALA A 107 4.77 5.25 6.01
C ALA A 107 4.59 4.16 7.08
N LEU A 108 5.55 3.26 7.22
CA LEU A 108 5.49 2.21 8.25
C LEU A 108 5.40 2.81 9.65
N LYS A 109 6.19 3.85 9.94
CA LYS A 109 6.16 4.52 11.24
C LYS A 109 4.79 5.11 11.55
N LYS A 110 4.09 5.62 10.54
CA LYS A 110 2.76 6.20 10.71
C LYS A 110 1.69 5.14 10.97
N ILE A 111 1.91 3.91 10.54
CA ILE A 111 0.95 2.81 10.68
C ILE A 111 1.24 1.97 11.93
N SER A 112 2.51 1.77 12.25
CA SER A 112 2.93 0.80 13.26
C SER A 112 2.34 1.09 14.63
N SER A 113 1.80 0.05 15.25
CA SER A 113 1.22 0.09 16.59
C SER A 113 1.09 -1.34 17.09
N LYS A 114 0.60 -1.51 18.31
CA LYS A 114 0.35 -2.84 18.88
C LYS A 114 -0.92 -3.50 18.37
N GLU A 115 -1.73 -2.78 17.59
CA GLU A 115 -2.96 -3.31 17.00
C GLU A 115 -2.63 -4.45 16.03
N LYS A 116 -3.38 -5.54 16.10
CA LYS A 116 -3.28 -6.61 15.11
C LYS A 116 -3.76 -6.09 13.77
N LYS A 117 -2.93 -6.21 12.74
CA LYS A 117 -3.25 -5.65 11.43
C LYS A 117 -2.51 -6.35 10.30
N LEU A 118 -3.02 -6.13 9.10
CA LEU A 118 -2.33 -6.46 7.86
C LEU A 118 -1.97 -5.16 7.15
N ILE A 119 -0.70 -4.98 6.83
CA ILE A 119 -0.20 -3.86 6.04
C ILE A 119 -0.04 -4.35 4.61
N VAL A 120 -0.64 -3.66 3.65
CA VAL A 120 -0.63 -4.04 2.23
C VAL A 120 0.08 -2.95 1.44
N CYS A 121 1.20 -3.31 0.80
CA CYS A 121 1.92 -2.42 -0.11
C CYS A 121 1.47 -2.76 -1.53
N PHE A 122 0.90 -1.79 -2.25
CA PHE A 122 0.26 -2.06 -3.54
C PHE A 122 0.33 -0.88 -4.49
N GLY A 123 0.03 -1.12 -5.76
CA GLY A 123 -0.09 -0.09 -6.78
C GLY A 123 1.03 -0.07 -7.82
N SER A 124 2.14 -0.78 -7.61
CA SER A 124 3.26 -0.74 -8.55
C SER A 124 4.20 -1.93 -8.40
N LEU A 125 4.56 -2.54 -9.53
CA LEU A 125 5.63 -3.55 -9.58
C LEU A 125 6.98 -2.95 -9.19
N TYR A 126 7.26 -1.70 -9.60
CA TYR A 126 8.52 -1.03 -9.28
C TYR A 126 8.66 -0.81 -7.79
N ASN A 127 7.58 -0.35 -7.15
CA ASN A 127 7.58 -0.15 -5.72
C ASN A 127 7.73 -1.46 -4.96
N ALA A 128 7.02 -2.51 -5.41
CA ALA A 128 7.15 -3.84 -4.82
C ALA A 128 8.60 -4.32 -4.87
N GLY A 129 9.27 -4.17 -6.02
CA GLY A 129 10.67 -4.52 -6.17
C GLY A 129 11.58 -3.74 -5.24
N ASN A 130 11.38 -2.43 -5.13
CA ASN A 130 12.17 -1.59 -4.23
C ASN A 130 12.02 -2.03 -2.77
N ILE A 131 10.81 -2.34 -2.34
CA ILE A 131 10.55 -2.78 -0.97
C ILE A 131 11.21 -4.12 -0.70
N LEU A 132 11.08 -5.08 -1.63
CA LEU A 132 11.70 -6.40 -1.49
C LEU A 132 13.22 -6.31 -1.42
N ASN A 133 13.83 -5.40 -2.18
CA ASN A 133 15.28 -5.19 -2.15
C ASN A 133 15.77 -4.63 -0.82
N LYS A 134 14.94 -3.92 -0.08
CA LYS A 134 15.28 -3.38 1.25
C LYS A 134 15.11 -4.41 2.36
N ASN A 135 14.45 -5.48 2.07
CA ASN A 135 14.21 -6.54 3.04
C ASN A 135 15.37 -7.52 3.07
#